data_75c93033504f5234d149a7484c98bbc0
#
_entry.id   75c93033504f5234d149a7484c98bbc0
#
_cell.length_a   1.000
_cell.length_b   1.000
_cell.length_c   1.000
_cell.angle_alpha   90.00
_cell.angle_beta   90.00
_cell.angle_gamma   90.00
#
_symmetry.space_group_name_H-M   'P 1'
#
loop_
_entity.id
_entity.type
_entity.pdbx_description
1 polymer ?
#
loop_
_entity_poly.entity_id
_entity_poly.type
_entity_poly.pdbx_seq_one_letter_code
_entity_poly.pdbx_strand_id
1 'polypeptide(L)'
;PLDDVIAYSGNVAMVEIGRKIESKDFYNYLTLLGIGSKTGIDTYAEMSPKLLTLKDLTAVRKATITFGQGIAVTQIQMMTALNTVINNGKLMKPYLVDRLEDDQGNIVQQNKPTVIRKVFSDEVSRYNRKYMEQVIIRGTGTAAQIKGYRIGGKTGTAQKSGLGGYKDKKYFSSFYAFFPVDNPKYAILITINESRTGKYYGADVALPSVR
;
A
#
# COMPACT_ATOMS: atom_id res chain seq x y z
N PRO A 1 17.50 11.01 8.87
CA PRO A 1 17.04 9.74 9.44
C PRO A 1 15.98 9.08 8.56
N LEU A 2 15.80 7.74 8.65
CA LEU A 2 14.85 7.00 7.80
C LEU A 2 13.38 7.36 8.11
N ASP A 3 13.08 7.65 9.34
CA ASP A 3 11.76 8.13 9.79
C ASP A 3 11.37 9.45 9.11
N ASP A 4 12.30 10.39 8.88
CA ASP A 4 12.06 11.61 8.11
C ASP A 4 11.75 11.31 6.64
N VAL A 5 12.47 10.37 6.03
CA VAL A 5 12.22 9.97 4.65
C VAL A 5 10.80 9.48 4.45
N ILE A 6 10.30 8.68 5.39
CA ILE A 6 8.93 8.15 5.34
C ILE A 6 7.92 9.24 5.72
N ALA A 7 8.19 10.03 6.79
CA ALA A 7 7.29 11.07 7.28
C ALA A 7 7.00 12.14 6.22
N TYR A 8 8.03 12.62 5.55
CA TYR A 8 7.93 13.68 4.54
C TYR A 8 7.88 13.16 3.10
N SER A 9 7.88 11.84 2.91
CA SER A 9 7.82 11.21 1.57
C SER A 9 8.94 11.66 0.64
N GLY A 10 10.19 11.61 1.09
CA GLY A 10 11.37 12.12 0.39
C GLY A 10 11.79 11.27 -0.81
N ASN A 11 11.39 11.66 -2.02
CA ASN A 11 11.63 10.89 -3.25
C ASN A 11 13.12 10.63 -3.52
N VAL A 12 13.97 11.65 -3.38
CA VAL A 12 15.42 11.53 -3.62
C VAL A 12 16.03 10.49 -2.67
N ALA A 13 15.67 10.56 -1.39
CA ALA A 13 16.16 9.60 -0.40
C ALA A 13 15.68 8.18 -0.69
N MET A 14 14.43 8.01 -1.16
CA MET A 14 13.92 6.69 -1.57
C MET A 14 14.69 6.13 -2.77
N VAL A 15 15.06 6.96 -3.75
CA VAL A 15 15.92 6.55 -4.88
C VAL A 15 17.28 6.10 -4.38
N GLU A 16 17.92 6.84 -3.47
CA GLU A 16 19.22 6.48 -2.91
C GLU A 16 19.17 5.17 -2.10
N ILE A 17 18.09 4.95 -1.34
CA ILE A 17 17.86 3.66 -0.66
C ILE A 17 17.69 2.54 -1.69
N GLY A 18 16.86 2.76 -2.71
CA GLY A 18 16.61 1.78 -3.75
C GLY A 18 17.84 1.41 -4.56
N ARG A 19 18.79 2.35 -4.77
CA ARG A 19 20.07 2.08 -5.43
C ARG A 19 20.92 1.07 -4.67
N LYS A 20 20.84 1.04 -3.34
CA LYS A 20 21.60 0.12 -2.49
C LYS A 20 21.06 -1.31 -2.48
N ILE A 21 19.85 -1.51 -2.99
CA ILE A 21 19.20 -2.84 -3.07
C ILE A 21 19.51 -3.44 -4.44
N GLU A 22 19.97 -4.68 -4.50
CA GLU A 22 20.15 -5.39 -5.77
C GLU A 22 18.82 -5.50 -6.53
N SER A 23 18.84 -5.35 -7.87
CA SER A 23 17.62 -5.37 -8.69
C SER A 23 16.86 -6.68 -8.56
N LYS A 24 17.56 -7.80 -8.38
CA LYS A 24 16.96 -9.12 -8.16
C LYS A 24 16.19 -9.18 -6.84
N ASP A 25 16.78 -8.64 -5.77
CA ASP A 25 16.15 -8.62 -4.44
C ASP A 25 14.96 -7.67 -4.42
N PHE A 26 15.11 -6.48 -5.01
CA PHE A 26 14.01 -5.53 -5.14
C PHE A 26 12.81 -6.15 -5.88
N TYR A 27 13.06 -6.80 -7.03
CA TYR A 27 12.04 -7.51 -7.81
C TYR A 27 11.40 -8.65 -7.01
N ASN A 28 12.22 -9.42 -6.30
CA ASN A 28 11.77 -10.53 -5.48
C ASN A 28 10.82 -10.06 -4.37
N TYR A 29 11.14 -8.96 -3.67
CA TYR A 29 10.24 -8.38 -2.66
C TYR A 29 8.92 -7.89 -3.23
N LEU A 30 8.89 -7.29 -4.42
CA LEU A 30 7.63 -6.93 -5.09
C LEU A 30 6.77 -8.18 -5.32
N THR A 31 7.37 -9.27 -5.79
CA THR A 31 6.69 -10.55 -6.01
C THR A 31 6.22 -11.18 -4.70
N LEU A 32 7.07 -11.17 -3.67
CA LEU A 32 6.72 -11.67 -2.34
C LEU A 32 5.55 -10.91 -1.71
N LEU A 33 5.41 -9.63 -2.00
CA LEU A 33 4.26 -8.80 -1.59
C LEU A 33 2.99 -9.05 -2.42
N GLY A 34 3.05 -9.92 -3.43
CA GLY A 34 1.90 -10.28 -4.26
C GLY A 34 1.65 -9.31 -5.43
N ILE A 35 2.57 -8.38 -5.70
CA ILE A 35 2.45 -7.46 -6.83
C ILE A 35 2.58 -8.25 -8.15
N GLY A 36 1.67 -7.99 -9.08
CA GLY A 36 1.60 -8.69 -10.37
C GLY A 36 0.87 -10.03 -10.34
N SER A 37 0.31 -10.45 -9.21
CA SER A 37 -0.46 -11.68 -9.04
C SER A 37 -1.85 -11.39 -8.49
N LYS A 38 -2.82 -12.25 -8.77
CA LYS A 38 -4.12 -12.21 -8.12
C LYS A 38 -3.96 -12.46 -6.62
N THR A 39 -4.73 -11.75 -5.81
CA THR A 39 -4.72 -11.92 -4.34
C THR A 39 -5.53 -13.14 -3.92
N GLY A 40 -6.42 -13.62 -4.78
CA GLY A 40 -7.34 -14.71 -4.51
C GLY A 40 -8.51 -14.30 -3.63
N ILE A 41 -8.86 -13.00 -3.62
CA ILE A 41 -10.09 -12.50 -2.99
C ILE A 41 -11.30 -13.16 -3.65
N ASP A 42 -12.33 -13.41 -2.86
CA ASP A 42 -13.57 -14.09 -3.26
C ASP A 42 -14.53 -13.18 -4.04
N THR A 43 -14.02 -12.51 -5.09
CA THR A 43 -14.80 -11.70 -6.03
C THR A 43 -14.92 -12.39 -7.37
N TYR A 44 -15.99 -12.08 -8.13
CA TYR A 44 -16.29 -12.69 -9.42
C TYR A 44 -15.19 -12.48 -10.47
N ALA A 45 -14.56 -11.31 -10.50
CA ALA A 45 -13.52 -10.98 -11.48
C ALA A 45 -12.41 -10.14 -10.85
N GLU A 46 -11.34 -10.79 -10.42
CA GLU A 46 -10.16 -10.11 -9.92
C GLU A 46 -9.20 -9.77 -11.06
N MET A 47 -8.92 -8.47 -11.23
CA MET A 47 -7.89 -7.97 -12.16
C MET A 47 -6.51 -8.09 -11.52
N SER A 48 -5.50 -8.44 -12.33
CA SER A 48 -4.10 -8.43 -11.88
C SER A 48 -3.21 -7.86 -12.99
N PRO A 49 -2.82 -6.58 -12.87
CA PRO A 49 -1.81 -6.01 -13.76
C PRO A 49 -0.52 -6.82 -13.66
N LYS A 50 0.08 -7.12 -14.80
CA LYS A 50 1.37 -7.85 -14.83
C LYS A 50 2.48 -6.97 -14.30
N LEU A 51 3.29 -7.51 -13.40
CA LEU A 51 4.56 -6.90 -13.04
C LEU A 51 5.50 -6.99 -14.25
N LEU A 52 6.29 -5.93 -14.50
CA LEU A 52 7.38 -5.96 -15.48
C LEU A 52 8.36 -7.10 -15.15
N THR A 53 9.04 -7.63 -16.14
CA THR A 53 10.03 -8.70 -15.88
C THR A 53 11.30 -8.13 -15.25
N LEU A 54 12.09 -9.00 -14.60
CA LEU A 54 13.38 -8.57 -14.05
C LEU A 54 14.31 -7.96 -15.12
N LYS A 55 14.25 -8.47 -16.38
CA LYS A 55 15.01 -7.94 -17.51
C LYS A 55 14.60 -6.51 -17.88
N ASP A 56 13.32 -6.17 -17.69
CA ASP A 56 12.77 -4.83 -17.97
C ASP A 56 12.99 -3.85 -16.83
N LEU A 57 13.44 -4.33 -15.66
CA LEU A 57 13.72 -3.50 -14.48
C LEU A 57 15.05 -2.75 -14.66
N THR A 58 15.08 -1.76 -15.55
CA THR A 58 16.23 -0.87 -15.73
C THR A 58 16.49 -0.04 -14.46
N ALA A 59 17.67 0.54 -14.33
CA ALA A 59 18.01 1.41 -13.19
C ALA A 59 17.03 2.57 -13.03
N VAL A 60 16.58 3.17 -14.15
CA VAL A 60 15.59 4.26 -14.14
C VAL A 60 14.23 3.74 -13.65
N ARG A 61 13.74 2.62 -14.19
CA ARG A 61 12.46 2.03 -13.76
C ARG A 61 12.50 1.65 -12.28
N LYS A 62 13.59 1.02 -11.83
CA LYS A 62 13.76 0.72 -10.39
C LYS A 62 13.68 2.00 -9.55
N ALA A 63 14.43 3.03 -9.93
CA ALA A 63 14.40 4.31 -9.23
C ALA A 63 12.99 4.92 -9.18
N THR A 64 12.22 4.90 -10.28
CA THR A 64 10.84 5.42 -10.28
C THR A 64 9.91 4.61 -9.41
N ILE A 65 10.04 3.28 -9.37
CA ILE A 65 9.22 2.41 -8.52
C ILE A 65 9.50 2.67 -7.03
N THR A 66 10.74 2.99 -6.63
CA THR A 66 11.08 3.24 -5.22
C THR A 66 10.33 4.42 -4.60
N PHE A 67 9.88 5.38 -5.38
CA PHE A 67 9.03 6.48 -4.91
C PHE A 67 7.57 6.39 -5.39
N GLY A 68 7.15 5.21 -5.88
CA GLY A 68 5.73 4.92 -6.15
C GLY A 68 5.23 5.29 -7.55
N GLN A 69 6.13 5.38 -8.55
CA GLN A 69 5.79 5.63 -9.95
C GLN A 69 6.16 4.43 -10.84
N GLY A 70 5.54 4.33 -12.02
CA GLY A 70 5.93 3.34 -13.03
C GLY A 70 5.58 1.89 -12.72
N ILE A 71 4.70 1.64 -11.75
CA ILE A 71 4.15 0.34 -11.40
C ILE A 71 2.62 0.39 -11.41
N ALA A 72 1.99 -0.63 -11.99
CA ALA A 72 0.53 -0.76 -11.99
C ALA A 72 0.13 -1.82 -10.95
N VAL A 73 -0.79 -1.44 -10.06
CA VAL A 73 -1.33 -2.32 -9.01
C VAL A 73 -2.83 -2.09 -8.86
N THR A 74 -3.57 -3.11 -8.46
CA THR A 74 -4.95 -2.93 -8.02
C THR A 74 -5.00 -2.41 -6.59
N GLN A 75 -6.12 -1.81 -6.19
CA GLN A 75 -6.31 -1.37 -4.79
C GLN A 75 -6.18 -2.53 -3.81
N ILE A 76 -6.71 -3.71 -4.14
CA ILE A 76 -6.61 -4.87 -3.27
C ILE A 76 -5.18 -5.41 -3.17
N GLN A 77 -4.41 -5.41 -4.26
CA GLN A 77 -2.98 -5.74 -4.21
C GLN A 77 -2.22 -4.75 -3.32
N MET A 78 -2.48 -3.45 -3.48
CA MET A 78 -1.84 -2.41 -2.65
C MET A 78 -2.23 -2.57 -1.17
N MET A 79 -3.52 -2.79 -0.89
CA MET A 79 -4.00 -2.99 0.48
C MET A 79 -3.36 -4.21 1.15
N THR A 80 -3.29 -5.36 0.44
CA THR A 80 -2.65 -6.58 0.95
C THR A 80 -1.15 -6.39 1.17
N ALA A 81 -0.46 -5.71 0.26
CA ALA A 81 0.97 -5.42 0.40
C ALA A 81 1.25 -4.49 1.60
N LEU A 82 0.49 -3.41 1.75
CA LEU A 82 0.62 -2.47 2.87
C LEU A 82 0.26 -3.15 4.21
N ASN A 83 -0.80 -3.96 4.23
CA ASN A 83 -1.14 -4.74 5.42
C ASN A 83 -0.03 -5.73 5.79
N THR A 84 0.66 -6.33 4.82
CA THR A 84 1.83 -7.19 5.09
C THR A 84 2.91 -6.44 5.85
N VAL A 85 3.16 -5.17 5.50
CA VAL A 85 4.17 -4.34 6.19
C VAL A 85 3.82 -4.13 7.67
N ILE A 86 2.54 -3.96 8.00
CA ILE A 86 2.11 -3.66 9.38
C ILE A 86 1.68 -4.90 10.19
N ASN A 87 1.40 -6.03 9.52
CA ASN A 87 0.87 -7.26 10.11
C ASN A 87 1.99 -8.29 10.38
N ASN A 88 3.03 -7.88 11.08
CA ASN A 88 4.18 -8.74 11.41
C ASN A 88 4.77 -9.47 10.18
N GLY A 89 4.74 -8.82 9.02
CA GLY A 89 5.27 -9.33 7.76
C GLY A 89 4.49 -10.47 7.12
N LYS A 90 3.27 -10.73 7.55
CA LYS A 90 2.43 -11.82 7.04
C LYS A 90 1.56 -11.33 5.89
N LEU A 91 1.78 -11.86 4.68
CA LEU A 91 0.86 -11.69 3.56
C LEU A 91 -0.36 -12.58 3.78
N MET A 92 -1.53 -11.97 3.90
CA MET A 92 -2.79 -12.66 4.13
C MET A 92 -3.60 -12.79 2.84
N LYS A 93 -4.35 -13.88 2.69
CA LYS A 93 -5.38 -14.00 1.66
C LYS A 93 -6.57 -13.11 2.06
N PRO A 94 -6.94 -12.10 1.26
CA PRO A 94 -8.13 -11.30 1.56
C PRO A 94 -9.41 -12.08 1.25
N TYR A 95 -10.50 -11.79 1.94
CA TYR A 95 -11.84 -12.29 1.64
C TYR A 95 -12.88 -11.24 2.05
N LEU A 96 -14.06 -11.27 1.40
CA LEU A 96 -15.21 -10.42 1.67
C LEU A 96 -16.29 -11.19 2.43
N VAL A 97 -16.49 -12.45 2.05
CA VAL A 97 -17.51 -13.32 2.66
C VAL A 97 -16.92 -13.95 3.92
N ASP A 98 -17.47 -13.65 5.07
CA ASP A 98 -17.09 -14.31 6.32
C ASP A 98 -17.57 -15.76 6.34
N ARG A 99 -18.89 -15.97 6.10
CA ARG A 99 -19.51 -17.28 6.09
C ARG A 99 -20.75 -17.33 5.20
N LEU A 100 -21.12 -18.54 4.84
CA LEU A 100 -22.40 -18.87 4.21
C LEU A 100 -23.24 -19.66 5.20
N GLU A 101 -24.51 -19.31 5.33
CA GLU A 101 -25.49 -19.98 6.19
C GLU A 101 -26.64 -20.54 5.33
N ASP A 102 -27.21 -21.67 5.74
CA ASP A 102 -28.46 -22.20 5.16
C ASP A 102 -29.68 -21.44 5.69
N ASP A 103 -30.86 -21.77 5.18
CA ASP A 103 -32.14 -21.15 5.60
C ASP A 103 -32.50 -21.41 7.07
N GLN A 104 -31.79 -22.32 7.74
CA GLN A 104 -31.94 -22.66 9.14
C GLN A 104 -30.91 -21.98 10.04
N GLY A 105 -30.00 -21.23 9.45
CA GLY A 105 -28.90 -20.53 10.17
C GLY A 105 -27.69 -21.43 10.47
N ASN A 106 -27.58 -22.62 9.90
CA ASN A 106 -26.39 -23.45 10.05
C ASN A 106 -25.28 -22.96 9.12
N ILE A 107 -24.05 -22.91 9.63
CA ILE A 107 -22.89 -22.52 8.84
C ILE A 107 -22.54 -23.63 7.84
N VAL A 108 -22.73 -23.35 6.55
CA VAL A 108 -22.37 -24.25 5.44
C VAL A 108 -20.90 -24.10 5.07
N GLN A 109 -20.39 -22.85 5.10
CA GLN A 109 -19.00 -22.54 4.80
C GLN A 109 -18.56 -21.36 5.65
N GLN A 110 -17.31 -21.38 6.14
CA GLN A 110 -16.70 -20.25 6.83
C GLN A 110 -15.30 -19.99 6.31
N ASN A 111 -14.99 -18.76 5.95
CA ASN A 111 -13.65 -18.33 5.66
C ASN A 111 -12.91 -18.02 6.97
N LYS A 112 -11.61 -18.33 6.99
CA LYS A 112 -10.73 -18.07 8.15
C LYS A 112 -9.52 -17.28 7.68
N PRO A 113 -8.95 -16.41 8.54
CA PRO A 113 -7.72 -15.72 8.23
C PRO A 113 -6.62 -16.70 7.81
N THR A 114 -6.15 -16.58 6.58
CA THR A 114 -5.15 -17.50 5.99
C THR A 114 -3.88 -16.74 5.64
N VAL A 115 -2.76 -17.18 6.23
CA VAL A 115 -1.42 -16.66 5.91
C VAL A 115 -0.93 -17.35 4.64
N ILE A 116 -0.66 -16.56 3.58
CA ILE A 116 -0.08 -17.06 2.34
C ILE A 116 1.43 -17.30 2.54
N ARG A 117 2.12 -16.31 3.14
CA ARG A 117 3.56 -16.39 3.43
C ARG A 117 3.98 -15.31 4.44
N LYS A 118 5.15 -15.48 5.03
CA LYS A 118 5.83 -14.43 5.81
C LYS A 118 6.89 -13.76 4.91
N VAL A 119 6.80 -12.44 4.75
CA VAL A 119 7.67 -11.63 3.89
C VAL A 119 8.73 -10.90 4.70
N PHE A 120 8.35 -10.37 5.87
CA PHE A 120 9.23 -9.59 6.75
C PHE A 120 9.25 -10.19 8.16
N SER A 121 10.28 -9.83 8.93
CA SER A 121 10.31 -10.13 10.36
C SER A 121 9.31 -9.25 11.13
N ASP A 122 8.95 -9.68 12.34
CA ASP A 122 8.09 -8.91 13.24
C ASP A 122 8.75 -7.58 13.62
N GLU A 123 10.07 -7.57 13.71
CA GLU A 123 10.86 -6.39 14.01
C GLU A 123 10.77 -5.35 12.89
N VAL A 124 10.93 -5.76 11.62
CA VAL A 124 10.77 -4.88 10.45
C VAL A 124 9.37 -4.28 10.43
N SER A 125 8.33 -5.09 10.67
CA SER A 125 6.95 -4.59 10.77
C SER A 125 6.79 -3.55 11.89
N ARG A 126 7.35 -3.81 13.06
CA ARG A 126 7.30 -2.89 14.21
C ARG A 126 7.95 -1.54 13.90
N TYR A 127 9.13 -1.53 13.26
CA TYR A 127 9.78 -0.28 12.85
C TYR A 127 8.95 0.47 11.80
N ASN A 128 8.41 -0.23 10.80
CA ASN A 128 7.59 0.40 9.78
C ASN A 128 6.32 1.03 10.36
N ARG A 129 5.64 0.37 11.30
CA ARG A 129 4.49 0.98 12.00
C ARG A 129 4.87 2.29 12.68
N LYS A 130 6.02 2.34 13.36
CA LYS A 130 6.53 3.57 14.00
C LYS A 130 6.86 4.66 12.98
N TYR A 131 7.50 4.30 11.86
CA TYR A 131 7.79 5.28 10.80
C TYR A 131 6.50 5.82 10.18
N MET A 132 5.51 4.97 9.94
CA MET A 132 4.21 5.40 9.41
C MET A 132 3.39 6.21 10.42
N GLU A 133 3.61 6.04 11.72
CA GLU A 133 3.06 6.92 12.75
C GLU A 133 3.66 8.33 12.66
N GLN A 134 4.97 8.47 12.35
CA GLN A 134 5.59 9.78 12.16
C GLN A 134 4.98 10.57 10.98
N VAL A 135 4.44 9.89 9.96
CA VAL A 135 3.68 10.54 8.88
C VAL A 135 2.50 11.32 9.43
N ILE A 136 1.82 10.76 10.45
CA ILE A 136 0.65 11.37 11.08
C ILE A 136 1.06 12.41 12.13
N ILE A 137 2.12 12.15 12.91
CA ILE A 137 2.53 13.06 13.99
C ILE A 137 3.09 14.38 13.43
N ARG A 138 3.97 14.31 12.41
CA ARG A 138 4.75 15.47 11.95
C ARG A 138 4.98 15.53 10.44
N GLY A 139 4.42 14.57 9.69
CA GLY A 139 4.67 14.42 8.25
C GLY A 139 3.51 14.87 7.37
N THR A 140 3.41 14.25 6.19
CA THR A 140 2.42 14.59 5.15
C THR A 140 0.98 14.20 5.51
N GLY A 141 0.76 13.48 6.60
CA GLY A 141 -0.54 12.99 7.05
C GLY A 141 -1.09 13.64 8.31
N THR A 142 -0.54 14.78 8.76
CA THR A 142 -0.92 15.42 10.03
C THR A 142 -2.41 15.74 10.16
N ALA A 143 -3.11 15.98 9.05
CA ALA A 143 -4.55 16.20 9.04
C ALA A 143 -5.38 14.95 9.42
N ALA A 144 -4.77 13.75 9.46
CA ALA A 144 -5.43 12.53 9.93
C ALA A 144 -5.34 12.31 11.44
N GLN A 145 -4.74 13.24 12.20
CA GLN A 145 -4.67 13.13 13.65
C GLN A 145 -6.06 13.15 14.27
N ILE A 146 -6.32 12.19 15.17
CA ILE A 146 -7.52 12.12 15.99
C ILE A 146 -7.06 12.04 17.46
N LYS A 147 -7.53 12.98 18.28
CA LYS A 147 -7.16 13.01 19.70
C LYS A 147 -7.51 11.69 20.40
N GLY A 148 -6.55 11.13 21.10
CA GLY A 148 -6.73 9.85 21.82
C GLY A 148 -6.44 8.60 21.01
N TYR A 149 -6.16 8.71 19.70
CA TYR A 149 -5.84 7.58 18.83
C TYR A 149 -4.43 7.68 18.27
N ARG A 150 -3.70 6.56 18.33
CA ARG A 150 -2.40 6.43 17.65
C ARG A 150 -2.64 5.78 16.29
N ILE A 151 -2.46 6.57 15.24
CA ILE A 151 -2.73 6.22 13.85
C ILE A 151 -1.41 6.22 13.08
N GLY A 152 -1.17 5.22 12.26
CA GLY A 152 -0.12 5.21 11.27
C GLY A 152 -0.70 5.36 9.86
N GLY A 153 0.06 5.91 8.93
CA GLY A 153 -0.44 6.07 7.57
C GLY A 153 0.62 6.48 6.56
N LYS A 154 0.19 6.59 5.29
CA LYS A 154 1.04 7.06 4.20
C LYS A 154 0.20 7.70 3.09
N THR A 155 0.63 8.86 2.65
CA THR A 155 0.10 9.52 1.45
C THR A 155 0.71 8.91 0.19
N GLY A 156 -0.06 8.89 -0.90
CA GLY A 156 0.40 8.54 -2.24
C GLY A 156 -0.15 9.51 -3.27
N THR A 157 0.68 9.87 -4.26
CA THR A 157 0.27 10.70 -5.40
C THR A 157 1.03 10.21 -6.61
N ALA A 158 0.38 9.43 -7.45
CA ALA A 158 0.98 8.84 -8.64
C ALA A 158 0.41 9.50 -9.90
N GLN A 159 1.27 10.06 -10.74
CA GLN A 159 0.86 10.59 -12.03
C GLN A 159 0.54 9.45 -12.99
N LYS A 160 -0.58 9.58 -13.70
CA LYS A 160 -0.98 8.57 -14.67
C LYS A 160 -0.06 8.55 -15.88
N SER A 161 0.28 7.36 -16.33
CA SER A 161 0.96 7.13 -17.60
C SER A 161 -0.02 6.85 -18.73
N GLY A 162 0.41 7.08 -19.98
CA GLY A 162 -0.33 6.75 -21.20
C GLY A 162 0.61 6.67 -22.38
N LEU A 163 0.07 6.54 -23.60
CA LEU A 163 0.85 6.61 -24.84
C LEU A 163 1.60 7.94 -24.87
N GLY A 164 2.93 7.89 -24.95
CA GLY A 164 3.79 9.08 -24.98
C GLY A 164 4.32 9.56 -23.62
N GLY A 165 4.04 8.87 -22.50
CA GLY A 165 4.59 9.24 -21.20
C GLY A 165 3.54 9.56 -20.13
N TYR A 166 3.87 10.44 -19.17
CA TYR A 166 2.95 10.84 -18.11
C TYR A 166 1.90 11.82 -18.63
N LYS A 167 0.63 11.63 -18.22
CA LYS A 167 -0.50 12.50 -18.60
C LYS A 167 -0.52 13.74 -17.71
N ASP A 168 -0.59 14.92 -18.35
CA ASP A 168 -0.68 16.17 -17.63
C ASP A 168 -1.89 16.21 -16.68
N LYS A 169 -1.62 16.62 -15.43
CA LYS A 169 -2.63 16.87 -14.38
C LYS A 169 -3.57 15.69 -14.08
N LYS A 170 -3.17 14.46 -14.45
CA LYS A 170 -3.95 13.26 -14.17
C LYS A 170 -3.23 12.39 -13.14
N TYR A 171 -3.86 12.23 -11.98
CA TYR A 171 -3.26 11.55 -10.82
C TYR A 171 -4.19 10.49 -10.23
N PHE A 172 -3.57 9.44 -9.67
CA PHE A 172 -4.13 8.63 -8.61
C PHE A 172 -3.62 9.16 -7.28
N SER A 173 -4.52 9.68 -6.47
CA SER A 173 -4.21 10.26 -5.17
C SER A 173 -4.75 9.34 -4.08
N SER A 174 -3.90 8.88 -3.19
CA SER A 174 -4.29 7.87 -2.21
C SER A 174 -3.84 8.24 -0.80
N PHE A 175 -4.54 7.69 0.17
CA PHE A 175 -4.15 7.71 1.57
C PHE A 175 -4.44 6.34 2.19
N TYR A 176 -3.42 5.76 2.80
CA TYR A 176 -3.52 4.55 3.61
C TYR A 176 -3.39 4.92 5.08
N ALA A 177 -4.26 4.39 5.92
CA ALA A 177 -4.16 4.52 7.37
C ALA A 177 -4.46 3.19 8.07
N PHE A 178 -3.95 3.05 9.28
CA PHE A 178 -4.23 1.90 10.14
C PHE A 178 -4.19 2.32 11.63
N PHE A 179 -4.92 1.59 12.45
CA PHE A 179 -4.89 1.76 13.91
C PHE A 179 -5.34 0.50 14.66
N PRO A 180 -5.00 0.35 15.96
CA PRO A 180 -3.94 1.06 16.67
C PRO A 180 -2.54 0.75 16.10
N VAL A 181 -1.56 1.65 16.28
CA VAL A 181 -0.20 1.49 15.74
C VAL A 181 0.49 0.24 16.29
N ASP A 182 0.37 -0.03 17.58
CA ASP A 182 1.11 -1.14 18.21
C ASP A 182 0.56 -2.51 17.82
N ASN A 183 -0.76 -2.63 17.67
CA ASN A 183 -1.43 -3.85 17.25
C ASN A 183 -2.58 -3.54 16.29
N PRO A 184 -2.31 -3.33 15.00
CA PRO A 184 -3.29 -2.92 14.02
C PRO A 184 -4.49 -3.86 13.94
N LYS A 185 -5.68 -3.31 14.05
CA LYS A 185 -6.97 -4.01 13.92
C LYS A 185 -7.72 -3.59 12.67
N TYR A 186 -7.54 -2.35 12.26
CA TYR A 186 -8.22 -1.75 11.14
C TYR A 186 -7.22 -1.08 10.22
N ALA A 187 -7.48 -1.16 8.94
CA ALA A 187 -6.75 -0.43 7.92
C ALA A 187 -7.73 0.03 6.83
N ILE A 188 -7.45 1.20 6.27
CA ILE A 188 -8.24 1.79 5.20
C ILE A 188 -7.31 2.32 4.12
N LEU A 189 -7.69 2.11 2.86
CA LEU A 189 -7.04 2.70 1.70
C LEU A 189 -8.09 3.43 0.87
N ILE A 190 -7.95 4.74 0.76
CA ILE A 190 -8.77 5.59 -0.11
C ILE A 190 -7.93 5.97 -1.32
N THR A 191 -8.50 5.83 -2.51
CA THR A 191 -7.89 6.27 -3.77
C THR A 191 -8.87 7.13 -4.54
N ILE A 192 -8.46 8.34 -4.89
CA ILE A 192 -9.20 9.27 -5.75
C ILE A 192 -8.55 9.26 -7.13
N ASN A 193 -9.34 8.91 -8.12
CA ASN A 193 -8.94 8.85 -9.51
C ASN A 193 -9.32 10.15 -10.21
N GLU A 194 -8.32 10.96 -10.60
CA GLU A 194 -8.51 12.23 -11.33
C GLU A 194 -9.44 13.20 -10.58
N SER A 195 -8.98 13.69 -9.42
CA SER A 195 -9.71 14.71 -8.67
C SER A 195 -10.05 15.93 -9.56
N ARG A 196 -11.30 16.40 -9.45
CA ARG A 196 -11.80 17.58 -10.19
C ARG A 196 -11.77 18.87 -9.36
N THR A 197 -11.20 18.83 -8.16
CA THR A 197 -11.17 19.98 -7.22
C THR A 197 -10.01 20.95 -7.50
N GLY A 198 -9.17 20.68 -8.47
CA GLY A 198 -7.91 21.41 -8.71
C GLY A 198 -6.76 20.95 -7.79
N LYS A 199 -7.05 20.19 -6.75
CA LYS A 199 -6.06 19.56 -5.87
C LYS A 199 -5.82 18.12 -6.30
N TYR A 200 -4.61 17.61 -6.09
CA TYR A 200 -4.22 16.26 -6.52
C TYR A 200 -3.35 15.50 -5.51
N TYR A 201 -2.86 16.14 -4.45
CA TYR A 201 -2.10 15.42 -3.43
C TYR A 201 -3.01 14.51 -2.59
N GLY A 202 -2.53 13.30 -2.28
CA GLY A 202 -3.27 12.35 -1.43
C GLY A 202 -3.68 12.93 -0.08
N ALA A 203 -2.85 13.82 0.49
CA ALA A 203 -3.17 14.55 1.71
C ALA A 203 -4.38 15.48 1.57
N ASP A 204 -4.59 16.06 0.39
CA ASP A 204 -5.66 17.04 0.16
C ASP A 204 -6.99 16.41 -0.23
N VAL A 205 -6.94 15.28 -0.97
CA VAL A 205 -8.16 14.75 -1.61
C VAL A 205 -8.58 13.37 -1.09
N ALA A 206 -7.65 12.52 -0.65
CA ALA A 206 -7.96 11.18 -0.14
C ALA A 206 -8.00 11.14 1.41
N LEU A 207 -7.07 11.83 2.08
CA LEU A 207 -6.99 11.83 3.54
C LEU A 207 -8.26 12.33 4.25
N PRO A 208 -8.99 13.38 3.79
CA PRO A 208 -10.21 13.83 4.47
C PRO A 208 -11.29 12.75 4.61
N SER A 209 -11.31 11.77 3.68
CA SER A 209 -12.26 10.65 3.74
C SER A 209 -11.84 9.51 4.68
N VAL A 210 -10.64 9.58 5.26
CA VAL A 210 -10.11 8.58 6.22
C VAL A 210 -10.37 9.00 7.66
N ARG A 211 -10.54 10.29 7.90
CA ARG A 211 -10.83 10.88 9.20
C ARG A 211 -12.34 10.80 9.52
#